data_96d3cace9e40689a2cf13f3d8511267c
#
_entry.id   96d3cace9e40689a2cf13f3d8511267c
#
_cell.length_a   1.000
_cell.length_b   1.000
_cell.length_c   1.000
_cell.angle_alpha   90.00
_cell.angle_beta   90.00
_cell.angle_gamma   90.00
#
_symmetry.space_group_name_H-M   'P 1'
#
loop_
_entity.id
_entity.type
_entity.pdbx_description
1 polymer ?
#
loop_
_entity_poly.entity_id
_entity_poly.type
_entity_poly.pdbx_seq_one_letter_code
_entity_poly.pdbx_strand_id
1 'polypeptide(L)'
;MKAVKFISILIIAVCFSTIANEGDVPEFKEHNISLSDGPFATKINLTNEQLKKSEEWKRIMQKQLNEKINFAGHYRLYISEKGQLPKDCGVNGWVCGWVVDKETGIVVSELPLFNGNTKYYSIIDNGTPSPDSFSAEFYPNSNLIWISGENVPEEKVGNISLGDKRCSNSAYLFKDASFYNIFNGECEVDNGG
;
A
#
# COMPACT_ATOMS: atom_id res chain seq x y z
N MET A 1 -48.05 48.96 -46.30
CA MET A 1 -47.24 47.75 -46.41
C MET A 1 -46.17 47.81 -45.33
N LYS A 2 -46.29 46.98 -44.27
CA LYS A 2 -45.32 46.89 -43.15
C LYS A 2 -44.43 45.70 -43.35
N ALA A 3 -43.14 45.90 -43.51
CA ALA A 3 -42.13 44.82 -43.64
C ALA A 3 -41.79 44.25 -42.25
N VAL A 4 -42.02 42.97 -42.09
CA VAL A 4 -41.65 42.21 -40.89
C VAL A 4 -40.23 41.69 -41.09
N LYS A 5 -39.27 42.14 -40.24
CA LYS A 5 -37.92 41.65 -40.20
C LYS A 5 -37.89 40.39 -39.34
N PHE A 6 -37.60 39.24 -39.92
CA PHE A 6 -37.26 38.02 -39.19
C PHE A 6 -35.83 38.13 -38.70
N ILE A 7 -35.64 38.09 -37.38
CA ILE A 7 -34.32 37.94 -36.73
C ILE A 7 -34.13 36.47 -36.51
N SER A 8 -33.18 35.85 -37.24
CA SER A 8 -32.75 34.50 -37.03
C SER A 8 -31.77 34.49 -35.84
N ILE A 9 -32.19 33.89 -34.73
CA ILE A 9 -31.35 33.66 -33.58
C ILE A 9 -30.60 32.36 -33.82
N LEU A 10 -29.29 32.47 -34.07
CA LEU A 10 -28.37 31.32 -34.19
C LEU A 10 -28.01 30.85 -32.78
N ILE A 11 -28.58 29.75 -32.33
CA ILE A 11 -28.23 29.11 -31.06
C ILE A 11 -26.94 28.32 -31.28
N ILE A 12 -25.80 28.83 -30.80
CA ILE A 12 -24.54 28.10 -30.76
C ILE A 12 -24.62 27.19 -29.53
N ALA A 13 -24.82 25.90 -29.76
CA ALA A 13 -24.69 24.86 -28.74
C ALA A 13 -23.18 24.69 -28.42
N VAL A 14 -22.75 25.26 -27.32
CA VAL A 14 -21.42 25.01 -26.78
C VAL A 14 -21.48 23.67 -26.08
N CYS A 15 -20.96 22.60 -26.74
CA CYS A 15 -20.67 21.31 -26.09
C CYS A 15 -19.55 21.54 -25.09
N PHE A 16 -19.87 21.65 -23.81
CA PHE A 16 -18.91 21.47 -22.74
C PHE A 16 -18.55 19.96 -22.70
N SER A 17 -17.41 19.61 -23.28
CA SER A 17 -16.77 18.36 -23.01
C SER A 17 -16.32 18.42 -21.55
N THR A 18 -17.02 17.73 -20.68
CA THR A 18 -16.50 17.43 -19.34
C THR A 18 -15.31 16.50 -19.54
N ILE A 19 -14.12 17.08 -19.48
CA ILE A 19 -12.90 16.29 -19.30
C ILE A 19 -13.06 15.70 -17.90
N ALA A 20 -13.36 14.39 -17.81
CA ALA A 20 -13.18 13.66 -16.58
C ALA A 20 -11.69 13.82 -16.23
N ASN A 21 -11.39 14.47 -15.14
CA ASN A 21 -10.06 14.54 -14.59
C ASN A 21 -9.79 13.11 -14.07
N GLU A 22 -9.20 12.25 -14.88
CA GLU A 22 -8.52 11.04 -14.37
C GLU A 22 -7.45 11.61 -13.43
N GLY A 23 -7.62 11.38 -12.14
CA GLY A 23 -6.68 11.87 -11.14
C GLY A 23 -5.28 11.41 -11.55
N ASP A 24 -4.34 12.35 -11.61
CA ASP A 24 -2.98 12.06 -12.03
C ASP A 24 -2.44 10.90 -11.18
N VAL A 25 -1.94 9.86 -11.85
CA VAL A 25 -1.33 8.69 -11.19
C VAL A 25 -0.09 9.18 -10.44
N PRO A 26 0.00 8.96 -9.11
CA PRO A 26 1.11 9.49 -8.32
C PRO A 26 2.45 8.92 -8.77
N GLU A 27 3.42 9.80 -9.00
CA GLU A 27 4.76 9.42 -9.39
C GLU A 27 5.77 9.62 -8.25
N PHE A 28 6.75 8.72 -8.13
CA PHE A 28 7.78 8.81 -7.08
C PHE A 28 8.57 10.12 -7.09
N LYS A 29 8.78 10.71 -8.27
CA LYS A 29 9.51 11.98 -8.42
C LYS A 29 8.84 13.16 -7.72
N GLU A 30 7.51 13.10 -7.53
CA GLU A 30 6.71 14.16 -6.89
C GLU A 30 6.74 14.04 -5.36
N HIS A 31 7.19 12.90 -4.86
CA HIS A 31 7.22 12.54 -3.44
C HIS A 31 8.64 12.32 -2.92
N ASN A 32 9.60 13.05 -3.49
CA ASN A 32 10.99 12.97 -3.07
C ASN A 32 11.21 13.60 -1.69
N ILE A 33 12.00 12.91 -0.88
CA ILE A 33 12.45 13.37 0.43
C ILE A 33 13.95 13.16 0.58
N SER A 34 14.57 13.90 1.47
CA SER A 34 16.00 13.76 1.76
C SER A 34 16.28 12.50 2.59
N LEU A 35 17.41 11.87 2.31
CA LEU A 35 17.92 10.79 3.15
C LEU A 35 18.53 11.37 4.41
N SER A 36 18.30 10.70 5.54
CA SER A 36 18.94 11.02 6.81
C SER A 36 20.34 10.41 6.88
N ASP A 37 21.27 11.19 7.41
CA ASP A 37 22.63 10.75 7.73
C ASP A 37 22.73 10.20 9.17
N GLY A 38 21.64 10.15 9.91
CA GLY A 38 21.59 9.73 11.31
C GLY A 38 21.79 10.86 12.31
N PRO A 39 22.10 10.56 13.55
CA PRO A 39 22.49 9.24 14.06
C PRO A 39 21.37 8.20 14.06
N PHE A 40 21.72 6.92 13.89
CA PHE A 40 20.77 5.82 13.90
C PHE A 40 20.84 5.02 15.19
N ALA A 41 19.68 4.52 15.63
CA ALA A 41 19.59 3.61 16.75
C ALA A 41 20.28 2.28 16.43
N THR A 42 20.88 1.69 17.44
CA THR A 42 21.56 0.38 17.32
C THR A 42 20.74 -0.76 17.94
N LYS A 43 19.71 -0.40 18.71
CA LYS A 43 18.84 -1.36 19.39
C LYS A 43 17.38 -1.05 19.12
N ILE A 44 16.62 -2.12 18.83
CA ILE A 44 15.18 -2.02 18.63
C ILE A 44 14.48 -1.66 19.94
N ASN A 45 13.53 -0.75 19.87
CA ASN A 45 12.74 -0.27 21.00
C ASN A 45 11.28 -0.74 20.80
N LEU A 46 10.86 -1.75 21.57
CA LEU A 46 9.58 -2.42 21.40
C LEU A 46 8.55 -1.92 22.41
N THR A 47 7.34 -1.70 21.94
CA THR A 47 6.18 -1.45 22.79
C THR A 47 5.76 -2.72 23.54
N ASN A 48 4.90 -2.56 24.58
CA ASN A 48 4.37 -3.70 25.33
C ASN A 48 3.63 -4.71 24.44
N GLU A 49 2.93 -4.24 23.40
CA GLU A 49 2.25 -5.12 22.44
C GLU A 49 3.27 -5.84 21.52
N GLN A 50 4.31 -5.15 21.09
CA GLN A 50 5.36 -5.74 20.26
C GLN A 50 6.23 -6.74 21.04
N LEU A 51 6.35 -6.61 22.34
CA LEU A 51 7.01 -7.60 23.20
C LEU A 51 6.29 -8.96 23.19
N LYS A 52 4.99 -9.00 22.86
CA LYS A 52 4.20 -10.24 22.73
C LYS A 52 4.42 -10.96 21.38
N LYS A 53 5.00 -10.29 20.38
CA LYS A 53 5.35 -10.89 19.10
C LYS A 53 6.37 -12.03 19.27
N SER A 54 6.50 -12.89 18.27
CA SER A 54 7.43 -14.01 18.32
C SER A 54 8.89 -13.58 18.45
N GLU A 55 9.73 -14.42 19.03
CA GLU A 55 11.18 -14.17 19.11
C GLU A 55 11.81 -14.03 17.71
N GLU A 56 11.28 -14.78 16.74
CA GLU A 56 11.69 -14.69 15.34
C GLU A 56 11.42 -13.28 14.78
N TRP A 57 10.23 -12.72 15.02
CA TRP A 57 9.88 -11.36 14.61
C TRP A 57 10.81 -10.33 15.25
N LYS A 58 11.06 -10.44 16.56
CA LYS A 58 11.98 -9.51 17.28
C LYS A 58 13.39 -9.54 16.71
N ARG A 59 13.90 -10.74 16.42
CA ARG A 59 15.22 -10.93 15.80
C ARG A 59 15.28 -10.32 14.41
N ILE A 60 14.23 -10.46 13.60
CA ILE A 60 14.14 -9.87 12.27
C ILE A 60 14.09 -8.34 12.37
N MET A 61 13.26 -7.78 13.23
CA MET A 61 13.17 -6.31 13.39
C MET A 61 14.52 -5.73 13.84
N GLN A 62 15.22 -6.37 14.78
CA GLN A 62 16.57 -5.94 15.16
C GLN A 62 17.56 -6.03 13.97
N LYS A 63 17.48 -7.07 13.15
CA LYS A 63 18.28 -7.18 11.94
C LYS A 63 17.96 -6.04 10.96
N GLN A 64 16.67 -5.78 10.73
CA GLN A 64 16.23 -4.72 9.80
C GLN A 64 16.68 -3.32 10.27
N LEU A 65 16.71 -3.05 11.57
CA LEU A 65 17.24 -1.80 12.11
C LEU A 65 18.70 -1.56 11.68
N ASN A 66 19.51 -2.61 11.59
CA ASN A 66 20.93 -2.53 11.23
C ASN A 66 21.18 -2.48 9.70
N GLU A 67 20.17 -2.80 8.88
CA GLU A 67 20.26 -2.72 7.42
C GLU A 67 20.21 -1.26 6.94
N LYS A 68 20.56 -1.02 5.66
CA LYS A 68 20.48 0.31 5.05
C LYS A 68 19.04 0.82 4.99
N ILE A 69 18.87 2.14 4.98
CA ILE A 69 17.60 2.79 4.65
C ILE A 69 17.12 2.27 3.29
N ASN A 70 15.85 1.95 3.18
CA ASN A 70 15.23 1.58 1.91
C ASN A 70 13.88 2.28 1.66
N PHE A 71 13.40 3.08 2.63
CA PHE A 71 12.10 3.73 2.55
C PHE A 71 12.08 5.07 3.29
N ALA A 72 11.38 6.04 2.73
CA ALA A 72 10.93 7.27 3.35
C ALA A 72 11.99 8.01 4.20
N GLY A 73 13.20 8.18 3.67
CA GLY A 73 14.24 9.07 4.21
C GLY A 73 15.07 8.49 5.34
N HIS A 74 14.48 7.87 6.34
CA HIS A 74 15.19 7.26 7.49
C HIS A 74 14.55 5.95 7.95
N TYR A 75 13.60 5.43 7.19
CA TYR A 75 12.91 4.20 7.55
C TYR A 75 13.49 2.97 6.83
N ARG A 76 13.21 1.83 7.43
CA ARG A 76 13.42 0.52 6.83
C ARG A 76 12.08 -0.20 6.75
N LEU A 77 11.58 -0.41 5.55
CA LEU A 77 10.43 -1.28 5.30
C LEU A 77 10.94 -2.71 5.11
N TYR A 78 10.42 -3.62 5.91
CA TYR A 78 10.60 -5.05 5.78
C TYR A 78 9.29 -5.69 5.33
N ILE A 79 9.37 -6.50 4.30
CA ILE A 79 8.26 -7.32 3.81
C ILE A 79 8.69 -8.77 3.97
N SER A 80 7.85 -9.58 4.64
CA SER A 80 8.13 -10.99 4.87
C SER A 80 8.01 -11.77 3.56
N GLU A 81 8.90 -12.72 3.38
CA GLU A 81 8.68 -13.77 2.39
C GLU A 81 7.68 -14.80 2.90
N LYS A 82 7.10 -15.55 1.99
CA LYS A 82 6.13 -16.61 2.31
C LYS A 82 6.66 -17.52 3.42
N GLY A 83 5.90 -17.66 4.48
CA GLY A 83 6.16 -18.60 5.56
C GLY A 83 7.30 -18.24 6.53
N GLN A 84 7.94 -17.09 6.38
CA GLN A 84 9.02 -16.67 7.28
C GLN A 84 8.55 -16.37 8.71
N LEU A 85 7.34 -15.87 8.88
CA LEU A 85 6.79 -15.45 10.18
C LEU A 85 5.40 -16.04 10.41
N PRO A 86 5.25 -17.38 10.52
CA PRO A 86 3.93 -17.99 10.62
C PRO A 86 3.15 -17.59 11.88
N LYS A 87 3.84 -17.25 12.97
CA LYS A 87 3.19 -16.80 14.21
C LYS A 87 2.67 -15.36 14.12
N ASP A 88 3.31 -14.50 13.32
CA ASP A 88 3.00 -13.08 13.23
C ASP A 88 2.19 -12.74 11.98
N CYS A 89 2.48 -13.40 10.85
CA CYS A 89 1.79 -13.22 9.57
C CYS A 89 0.62 -14.20 9.36
N GLY A 90 0.60 -15.32 10.06
CA GLY A 90 -0.36 -16.41 9.88
C GLY A 90 0.25 -17.64 9.21
N VAL A 91 -0.31 -18.80 9.51
CA VAL A 91 0.20 -20.12 9.09
C VAL A 91 0.01 -20.38 7.59
N ASN A 92 -0.85 -19.62 6.92
CA ASN A 92 -1.16 -19.77 5.49
C ASN A 92 -0.10 -19.18 4.56
N GLY A 93 1.03 -18.67 5.11
CA GLY A 93 2.11 -18.13 4.30
C GLY A 93 1.82 -16.76 3.70
N TRP A 94 0.98 -15.97 4.35
CA TRP A 94 0.65 -14.61 3.91
C TRP A 94 1.86 -13.68 3.94
N VAL A 95 1.80 -12.65 3.11
CA VAL A 95 2.75 -11.53 3.12
C VAL A 95 2.28 -10.51 4.14
N CYS A 96 3.18 -10.08 4.99
CA CYS A 96 3.01 -8.96 5.91
C CYS A 96 4.31 -8.16 5.99
N GLY A 97 4.27 -6.95 6.55
CA GLY A 97 5.47 -6.13 6.64
C GLY A 97 5.37 -5.08 7.72
N TRP A 98 6.55 -4.52 8.05
CA TRP A 98 6.70 -3.55 9.12
C TRP A 98 7.68 -2.46 8.72
N VAL A 99 7.41 -1.25 9.20
CA VAL A 99 8.28 -0.09 9.06
C VAL A 99 9.04 0.12 10.36
N VAL A 100 10.36 0.12 10.26
CA VAL A 100 11.27 0.43 11.36
C VAL A 100 11.81 1.84 11.16
N ASP A 101 11.60 2.69 12.14
CA ASP A 101 12.27 3.99 12.23
C ASP A 101 13.71 3.77 12.69
N LYS A 102 14.66 4.09 11.85
CA LYS A 102 16.08 3.87 12.13
C LYS A 102 16.68 4.89 13.09
N GLU A 103 16.11 6.07 13.22
CA GLU A 103 16.58 7.09 14.14
C GLU A 103 16.21 6.77 15.59
N THR A 104 15.00 6.22 15.80
CA THR A 104 14.49 5.92 17.15
C THR A 104 14.57 4.44 17.53
N GLY A 105 14.72 3.55 16.57
CA GLY A 105 14.67 2.10 16.78
C GLY A 105 13.26 1.55 17.01
N ILE A 106 12.22 2.33 16.73
CA ILE A 106 10.83 1.92 16.94
C ILE A 106 10.28 1.25 15.68
N VAL A 107 9.51 0.17 15.84
CA VAL A 107 8.66 -0.35 14.77
C VAL A 107 7.36 0.45 14.79
N VAL A 108 7.18 1.31 13.80
CA VAL A 108 6.17 2.37 13.83
C VAL A 108 4.88 2.01 13.13
N SER A 109 4.91 1.08 12.17
CA SER A 109 3.72 0.72 11.39
C SER A 109 3.83 -0.70 10.84
N GLU A 110 2.71 -1.31 10.56
CA GLU A 110 2.57 -2.45 9.64
C GLU A 110 2.33 -1.94 8.21
N LEU A 111 2.19 -2.82 7.21
CA LEU A 111 1.73 -2.43 5.86
C LEU A 111 0.40 -1.68 5.93
N PRO A 112 0.06 -0.88 4.92
CA PRO A 112 -1.20 -0.15 4.91
C PRO A 112 -2.40 -1.04 5.17
N LEU A 113 -3.34 -0.53 5.95
CA LEU A 113 -4.62 -1.18 6.19
C LEU A 113 -5.46 -1.07 4.91
N PHE A 114 -5.85 -2.20 4.37
CA PHE A 114 -6.76 -2.31 3.25
C PHE A 114 -7.85 -3.35 3.56
N ASN A 115 -9.10 -3.02 3.37
CA ASN A 115 -10.24 -3.90 3.72
C ASN A 115 -10.16 -4.53 5.12
N GLY A 116 -9.69 -3.79 6.11
CA GLY A 116 -9.60 -4.24 7.51
C GLY A 116 -8.39 -5.11 7.82
N ASN A 117 -7.46 -5.35 6.90
CA ASN A 117 -6.26 -6.16 7.14
C ASN A 117 -5.01 -5.53 6.54
N THR A 118 -3.85 -5.85 7.14
CA THR A 118 -2.51 -5.43 6.68
C THR A 118 -1.74 -6.57 5.98
N LYS A 119 -2.42 -7.70 5.69
CA LYS A 119 -1.82 -8.92 5.13
C LYS A 119 -2.33 -9.18 3.71
N TYR A 120 -1.48 -9.79 2.91
CA TYR A 120 -1.77 -10.09 1.50
C TYR A 120 -1.51 -11.56 1.19
N TYR A 121 -2.23 -12.09 0.22
CA TYR A 121 -1.96 -13.42 -0.30
C TYR A 121 -0.64 -13.43 -1.07
N SER A 122 0.18 -14.44 -0.80
CA SER A 122 1.40 -14.69 -1.56
C SER A 122 1.21 -15.72 -2.66
N ILE A 123 0.33 -16.71 -2.41
CA ILE A 123 0.00 -17.84 -3.28
C ILE A 123 -1.41 -18.33 -2.90
N ILE A 124 -2.17 -18.82 -3.87
CA ILE A 124 -3.45 -19.50 -3.63
C ILE A 124 -3.19 -20.85 -2.92
N ASP A 125 -4.15 -21.30 -2.12
CA ASP A 125 -4.07 -22.49 -1.25
C ASP A 125 -3.62 -23.80 -1.94
N ASN A 126 -3.84 -23.93 -3.26
CA ASN A 126 -3.45 -25.12 -4.04
C ASN A 126 -2.03 -25.03 -4.63
N GLY A 127 -1.24 -24.02 -4.27
CA GLY A 127 0.11 -23.82 -4.81
C GLY A 127 0.16 -23.09 -6.15
N THR A 128 -0.99 -22.71 -6.72
CA THR A 128 -1.04 -21.85 -7.90
C THR A 128 -0.76 -20.41 -7.47
N PRO A 129 0.12 -19.67 -8.17
CA PRO A 129 0.30 -18.25 -7.92
C PRO A 129 -1.02 -17.50 -8.03
N SER A 130 -1.28 -16.54 -7.12
CA SER A 130 -2.40 -15.62 -7.31
C SER A 130 -2.18 -14.86 -8.61
N PRO A 131 -3.21 -14.67 -9.47
CA PRO A 131 -3.10 -13.81 -10.64
C PRO A 131 -2.67 -12.38 -10.24
N ASP A 132 -3.07 -11.94 -9.05
CA ASP A 132 -2.69 -10.66 -8.45
C ASP A 132 -1.68 -10.89 -7.33
N SER A 133 -0.50 -11.40 -7.64
CA SER A 133 0.56 -11.63 -6.66
C SER A 133 0.94 -10.31 -5.98
N PHE A 134 1.18 -10.38 -4.67
CA PHE A 134 1.63 -9.21 -3.91
C PHE A 134 2.91 -8.63 -4.52
N SER A 135 2.90 -7.33 -4.73
CA SER A 135 4.09 -6.54 -5.04
C SER A 135 4.07 -5.21 -4.30
N ALA A 136 5.25 -4.69 -4.01
CA ALA A 136 5.41 -3.36 -3.42
C ALA A 136 6.59 -2.66 -4.06
N GLU A 137 6.36 -1.44 -4.53
CA GLU A 137 7.40 -0.59 -5.08
C GLU A 137 7.59 0.63 -4.17
N PHE A 138 8.81 0.86 -3.72
CA PHE A 138 9.18 1.94 -2.81
C PHE A 138 10.67 2.24 -2.90
N TYR A 139 11.07 3.44 -2.47
CA TYR A 139 12.44 3.91 -2.59
C TYR A 139 12.92 4.62 -1.31
N PRO A 140 14.26 4.62 -1.05
CA PRO A 140 14.82 5.28 0.13
C PRO A 140 14.51 6.77 0.20
N ASN A 141 14.51 7.43 -0.94
CA ASN A 141 14.32 8.88 -1.09
C ASN A 141 12.90 9.28 -1.48
N SER A 142 11.91 8.41 -1.25
CA SER A 142 10.51 8.75 -1.48
C SER A 142 9.63 8.27 -0.33
N ASN A 143 8.64 9.06 0.05
CA ASN A 143 7.60 8.65 0.99
C ASN A 143 6.36 8.07 0.30
N LEU A 144 6.41 7.85 -1.00
CA LEU A 144 5.39 7.13 -1.75
C LEU A 144 5.70 5.64 -1.74
N ILE A 145 4.68 4.82 -1.63
CA ILE A 145 4.70 3.38 -1.88
C ILE A 145 3.51 2.97 -2.72
N TRP A 146 3.77 2.13 -3.72
CA TRP A 146 2.73 1.41 -4.45
C TRP A 146 2.62 -0.01 -3.92
N ILE A 147 1.40 -0.48 -3.71
CA ILE A 147 1.10 -1.85 -3.28
C ILE A 147 0.04 -2.42 -4.19
N SER A 148 0.37 -3.57 -4.77
CA SER A 148 -0.56 -4.37 -5.56
C SER A 148 -0.69 -5.78 -4.97
N GLY A 149 -1.82 -6.40 -5.17
CA GLY A 149 -2.07 -7.77 -4.76
C GLY A 149 -3.40 -7.96 -4.07
N GLU A 150 -3.75 -9.21 -3.85
CA GLU A 150 -4.98 -9.59 -3.18
C GLU A 150 -4.80 -9.54 -1.65
N ASN A 151 -5.65 -8.75 -0.99
CA ASN A 151 -5.63 -8.60 0.46
C ASN A 151 -6.34 -9.78 1.15
N VAL A 152 -5.77 -10.24 2.26
CA VAL A 152 -6.42 -11.24 3.12
C VAL A 152 -7.63 -10.60 3.78
N PRO A 153 -8.84 -11.19 3.68
CA PRO A 153 -10.01 -10.63 4.35
C PRO A 153 -9.85 -10.64 5.87
N GLU A 154 -10.42 -9.64 6.53
CA GLU A 154 -10.62 -9.69 7.96
C GLU A 154 -11.52 -10.88 8.28
N GLU A 155 -11.14 -11.71 9.26
CA GLU A 155 -11.99 -12.80 9.74
C GLU A 155 -13.24 -12.21 10.40
N LYS A 156 -14.25 -11.90 9.61
CA LYS A 156 -15.58 -11.63 10.14
C LYS A 156 -16.22 -12.97 10.47
N VAL A 157 -16.52 -13.18 11.74
CA VAL A 157 -17.38 -14.27 12.18
C VAL A 157 -18.75 -14.08 11.51
N GLY A 158 -19.03 -14.87 10.46
CA GLY A 158 -20.31 -14.94 9.77
C GLY A 158 -20.27 -14.42 8.32
N ASN A 159 -20.50 -15.34 7.37
CA ASN A 159 -20.80 -15.13 5.95
C ASN A 159 -19.86 -14.17 5.19
N ILE A 160 -18.65 -14.61 4.91
CA ILE A 160 -17.82 -14.02 3.88
C ILE A 160 -18.34 -14.55 2.53
N SER A 161 -18.87 -13.65 1.70
CA SER A 161 -19.10 -13.97 0.30
C SER A 161 -17.73 -14.16 -0.37
N LEU A 162 -17.44 -15.36 -0.83
CA LEU A 162 -16.23 -15.72 -1.58
C LEU A 162 -16.12 -15.00 -2.95
N GLY A 163 -17.00 -14.05 -3.23
CA GLY A 163 -17.11 -13.38 -4.52
C GLY A 163 -16.52 -11.97 -4.60
N ASP A 164 -16.17 -11.36 -3.48
CA ASP A 164 -15.61 -10.00 -3.51
C ASP A 164 -14.08 -10.07 -3.74
N LYS A 165 -13.66 -9.94 -4.98
CA LYS A 165 -12.25 -9.77 -5.35
C LYS A 165 -11.70 -8.55 -4.59
N ARG A 166 -10.69 -8.77 -3.76
CA ARG A 166 -10.09 -7.76 -2.89
C ARG A 166 -8.68 -7.42 -3.35
N CYS A 167 -8.56 -7.22 -4.65
CA CYS A 167 -7.33 -6.75 -5.24
C CYS A 167 -7.07 -5.30 -4.84
N SER A 168 -5.84 -4.98 -4.53
CA SER A 168 -5.35 -3.63 -4.33
C SER A 168 -4.35 -3.30 -5.44
N ASN A 169 -4.49 -2.14 -6.05
CA ASN A 169 -3.45 -1.46 -6.81
C ASN A 169 -3.46 -0.02 -6.35
N SER A 170 -2.83 0.24 -5.23
CA SER A 170 -3.02 1.48 -4.49
C SER A 170 -1.71 2.16 -4.18
N ALA A 171 -1.72 3.49 -4.24
CA ALA A 171 -0.61 4.32 -3.78
C ALA A 171 -0.89 4.91 -2.40
N TYR A 172 0.12 4.89 -1.56
CA TYR A 172 0.06 5.45 -0.22
C TYR A 172 1.22 6.41 0.02
N LEU A 173 0.93 7.51 0.70
CA LEU A 173 1.96 8.36 1.30
C LEU A 173 2.24 7.91 2.73
N PHE A 174 3.51 7.77 3.05
CA PHE A 174 3.96 7.53 4.41
C PHE A 174 4.37 8.85 5.07
N LYS A 175 3.64 9.24 6.08
CA LYS A 175 3.87 10.48 6.83
C LYS A 175 3.46 10.27 8.29
N ASP A 176 4.19 10.88 9.23
CA ASP A 176 3.91 10.81 10.66
C ASP A 176 3.70 9.36 11.15
N ALA A 177 4.58 8.46 10.68
CA ALA A 177 4.57 7.01 10.98
C ALA A 177 3.29 6.26 10.56
N SER A 178 2.54 6.80 9.59
CA SER A 178 1.28 6.26 9.11
C SER A 178 1.18 6.29 7.59
N PHE A 179 0.41 5.36 7.03
CA PHE A 179 0.10 5.31 5.61
C PHE A 179 -1.22 6.01 5.32
N TYR A 180 -1.23 6.88 4.33
CA TYR A 180 -2.41 7.59 3.82
C TYR A 180 -2.65 7.17 2.38
N ASN A 181 -3.77 6.54 2.10
CA ASN A 181 -4.15 6.20 0.73
C ASN A 181 -4.41 7.48 -0.08
N ILE A 182 -3.77 7.61 -1.24
CA ILE A 182 -3.92 8.76 -2.13
C ILE A 182 -4.40 8.38 -3.52
N PHE A 183 -4.36 7.08 -3.86
CA PHE A 183 -4.81 6.61 -5.16
C PHE A 183 -5.21 5.13 -5.07
N ASN A 184 -6.30 4.79 -5.77
CA ASN A 184 -6.74 3.41 -5.96
C ASN A 184 -6.89 3.19 -7.47
N GLY A 185 -5.99 2.41 -8.04
CA GLY A 185 -6.09 1.95 -9.41
C GLY A 185 -7.00 0.73 -9.53
N GLU A 186 -7.39 0.44 -10.75
CA GLU A 186 -8.09 -0.79 -11.06
C GLU A 186 -7.13 -1.98 -11.04
N CYS A 187 -7.61 -3.11 -10.57
CA CYS A 187 -6.91 -4.36 -10.72
C CYS A 187 -7.31 -4.99 -12.05
N GLU A 188 -6.34 -5.41 -12.83
CA GLU A 188 -6.59 -6.23 -13.99
C GLU A 188 -7.14 -7.59 -13.51
N VAL A 189 -8.45 -7.75 -13.65
CA VAL A 189 -9.10 -9.03 -13.42
C VAL A 189 -8.86 -9.87 -14.66
N ASP A 190 -7.97 -10.84 -14.58
CA ASP A 190 -7.86 -11.88 -15.60
C ASP A 190 -9.17 -12.69 -15.56
N ASN A 191 -10.09 -12.32 -16.44
CA ASN A 191 -11.36 -13.04 -16.64
C ASN A 191 -11.11 -14.29 -17.48
N GLY A 192 -10.17 -15.13 -17.06
CA GLY A 192 -9.73 -16.35 -17.70
C GLY A 192 -10.66 -16.81 -18.84
N GLY A 193 -10.20 -16.62 -20.09
CA GLY A 193 -10.90 -17.04 -21.30
C GLY A 193 -10.87 -18.55 -21.46
#